data_512fc500fc33205aaf6e955de6c52f64
#
_entry.id   512fc500fc33205aaf6e955de6c52f64
#
_cell.length_a   1.000
_cell.length_b   1.000
_cell.length_c   1.000
_cell.angle_alpha   90.00
_cell.angle_beta   90.00
_cell.angle_gamma   90.00
#
_symmetry.space_group_name_H-M   'P 1'
#
loop_
_entity.id
_entity.type
_entity.pdbx_description
1 polymer ?
#
loop_
_entity_poly.entity_id
_entity_poly.type
_entity_poly.pdbx_seq_one_letter_code
_entity_poly.pdbx_strand_id
1 'polypeptide(L)'
;MKTKKHKQKANKKLIVFDLDETIGHFEEFGRFISGLGHFHKQRWFIKSYKENAFDKILEKYFDILLQLYPEFFRYGIFEVFKNILKKKKQNKHLKVAIYTNNMGPRSWTIYIKKFIEKKLKHELFDTIITGFHTNTDKCRTTHNKTHKDLINCSNLPKNIPILFFDDQFHKNMIHDNIKYIRVHPYRMSISFDEMSKRFLENKNKMGKEFEFTSEVNEKKFISTMHEILLKMGEARPTYRIRKLHVSKIDKDELIRIKKSIKHFAKGTIKRKKTNKRNKTKKLKTKKL
;
A
#
# COMPACT_ATOMS: atom_id res chain seq x y z
N MET A 1 -25.97 33.24 33.87
CA MET A 1 -24.65 32.94 33.30
C MET A 1 -24.73 31.78 32.30
N LYS A 2 -24.64 32.04 30.99
CA LYS A 2 -24.69 31.00 29.96
C LYS A 2 -23.24 30.51 29.71
N THR A 3 -22.91 29.32 30.18
CA THR A 3 -21.62 28.68 29.94
C THR A 3 -21.47 28.39 28.43
N LYS A 4 -20.60 29.14 27.75
CA LYS A 4 -20.20 28.87 26.38
C LYS A 4 -19.51 27.48 26.36
N LYS A 5 -20.22 26.44 25.91
CA LYS A 5 -19.59 25.18 25.53
C LYS A 5 -18.57 25.46 24.39
N HIS A 6 -17.31 25.47 24.73
CA HIS A 6 -16.22 25.46 23.73
C HIS A 6 -16.41 24.22 22.85
N LYS A 7 -16.96 24.38 21.65
CA LYS A 7 -16.90 23.36 20.61
C LYS A 7 -15.40 23.06 20.39
N GLN A 8 -14.93 21.94 20.91
CA GLN A 8 -13.58 21.46 20.60
C GLN A 8 -13.49 21.39 19.07
N LYS A 9 -12.62 22.22 18.48
CA LYS A 9 -12.33 22.22 17.07
C LYS A 9 -11.84 20.81 16.73
N ALA A 10 -12.65 20.04 16.00
CA ALA A 10 -12.32 18.66 15.65
C ALA A 10 -10.99 18.63 14.88
N ASN A 11 -9.94 18.13 15.52
CA ASN A 11 -8.60 18.13 14.96
C ASN A 11 -8.51 17.13 13.79
N LYS A 12 -8.26 17.64 12.60
CA LYS A 12 -7.95 16.80 11.42
C LYS A 12 -6.74 15.92 11.76
N LYS A 13 -6.77 14.66 11.34
CA LYS A 13 -5.69 13.67 11.52
C LYS A 13 -5.53 12.88 10.23
N LEU A 14 -4.31 12.44 9.92
CA LEU A 14 -4.01 11.62 8.75
C LEU A 14 -3.32 10.32 9.16
N ILE A 15 -3.83 9.19 8.69
CA ILE A 15 -3.15 7.90 8.75
C ILE A 15 -2.64 7.59 7.35
N VAL A 16 -1.37 7.27 7.21
CA VAL A 16 -0.72 6.99 5.94
C VAL A 16 -0.13 5.59 5.99
N PHE A 17 -0.35 4.84 4.94
CA PHE A 17 0.28 3.53 4.73
C PHE A 17 1.13 3.57 3.47
N ASP A 18 2.32 3.02 3.55
CA ASP A 18 2.98 2.52 2.36
C ASP A 18 2.24 1.28 1.83
N LEU A 19 2.49 0.92 0.58
CA LEU A 19 1.83 -0.20 -0.09
C LEU A 19 2.64 -1.49 0.04
N ASP A 20 3.82 -1.51 -0.59
CA ASP A 20 4.62 -2.72 -0.73
C ASP A 20 5.30 -3.06 0.61
N GLU A 21 5.30 -4.32 0.99
CA GLU A 21 5.79 -4.85 2.27
C GLU A 21 5.15 -4.19 3.53
N THR A 22 4.22 -3.24 3.35
CA THR A 22 3.44 -2.59 4.42
C THR A 22 1.98 -3.02 4.43
N ILE A 23 1.22 -2.78 3.38
CA ILE A 23 -0.16 -3.29 3.22
C ILE A 23 -0.14 -4.75 2.76
N GLY A 24 0.81 -5.11 1.89
CA GLY A 24 0.97 -6.44 1.35
C GLY A 24 2.25 -6.60 0.56
N HIS A 25 2.47 -7.77 -0.02
CA HIS A 25 3.62 -8.08 -0.88
C HIS A 25 3.10 -8.52 -2.25
N PHE A 26 3.01 -7.58 -3.18
CA PHE A 26 2.30 -7.79 -4.45
C PHE A 26 3.20 -8.04 -5.65
N GLU A 27 4.52 -8.17 -5.42
CA GLU A 27 5.49 -8.26 -6.50
C GLU A 27 5.29 -9.49 -7.37
N GLU A 28 5.16 -10.68 -6.76
CA GLU A 28 4.95 -11.93 -7.50
C GLU A 28 3.59 -11.94 -8.22
N PHE A 29 2.57 -11.33 -7.60
CA PHE A 29 1.30 -11.14 -8.27
C PHE A 29 1.44 -10.24 -9.52
N GLY A 30 2.22 -9.17 -9.42
CA GLY A 30 2.52 -8.30 -10.56
C GLY A 30 3.22 -9.05 -11.70
N ARG A 31 4.18 -9.92 -11.38
CA ARG A 31 4.83 -10.79 -12.36
C ARG A 31 3.85 -11.77 -13.00
N PHE A 32 3.02 -12.41 -12.20
CA PHE A 32 2.00 -13.32 -12.71
C PHE A 32 1.05 -12.63 -13.69
N ILE A 33 0.59 -11.42 -13.37
CA ILE A 33 -0.20 -10.59 -14.27
C ILE A 33 0.56 -10.26 -15.55
N SER A 34 1.85 -9.94 -15.47
CA SER A 34 2.70 -9.71 -16.64
C SER A 34 2.84 -10.97 -17.50
N GLY A 35 2.93 -12.14 -16.88
CA GLY A 35 2.89 -13.43 -17.57
C GLY A 35 1.59 -13.66 -18.32
N LEU A 36 0.44 -13.39 -17.71
CA LEU A 36 -0.87 -13.45 -18.39
C LEU A 36 -0.93 -12.47 -19.57
N GLY A 37 -0.36 -11.27 -19.43
CA GLY A 37 -0.22 -10.32 -20.54
C GLY A 37 0.64 -10.85 -21.69
N HIS A 38 1.68 -11.63 -21.37
CA HIS A 38 2.49 -12.32 -22.38
C HIS A 38 1.66 -13.35 -23.16
N PHE A 39 0.88 -14.18 -22.46
CA PHE A 39 -0.06 -15.10 -23.11
C PHE A 39 -1.04 -14.38 -24.04
N HIS A 40 -1.55 -13.25 -23.59
CA HIS A 40 -2.44 -12.43 -24.41
C HIS A 40 -1.75 -11.94 -25.69
N LYS A 41 -0.52 -11.45 -25.60
CA LYS A 41 0.27 -10.99 -26.76
C LYS A 41 0.58 -12.11 -27.74
N GLN A 42 0.79 -13.33 -27.27
CA GLN A 42 1.01 -14.53 -28.10
C GLN A 42 -0.28 -15.08 -28.71
N ARG A 43 -1.41 -14.43 -28.48
CA ARG A 43 -2.74 -14.86 -28.98
C ARG A 43 -3.15 -16.27 -28.52
N TRP A 44 -2.67 -16.71 -27.38
CA TRP A 44 -3.03 -18.03 -26.80
C TRP A 44 -4.36 -18.04 -26.05
N PHE A 45 -4.99 -16.89 -25.84
CA PHE A 45 -6.39 -16.81 -25.45
C PHE A 45 -7.27 -16.67 -26.71
N ILE A 46 -8.45 -17.29 -26.72
CA ILE A 46 -9.37 -17.34 -27.88
C ILE A 46 -9.69 -15.95 -28.41
N LYS A 47 -9.95 -15.01 -27.51
CA LYS A 47 -10.13 -13.61 -27.87
C LYS A 47 -8.78 -12.89 -27.87
N SER A 48 -8.05 -12.96 -28.99
CA SER A 48 -6.88 -12.12 -29.20
C SER A 48 -7.32 -10.71 -29.55
N TYR A 49 -6.85 -9.72 -28.79
CA TYR A 49 -7.30 -8.35 -28.89
C TYR A 49 -6.25 -7.43 -29.51
N LYS A 50 -6.72 -6.30 -30.03
CA LYS A 50 -5.90 -5.16 -30.47
C LYS A 50 -5.03 -4.66 -29.32
N GLU A 51 -3.94 -3.96 -29.62
CA GLU A 51 -3.07 -3.29 -28.63
C GLU A 51 -3.89 -2.60 -27.53
N ASN A 52 -3.46 -2.73 -26.28
CA ASN A 52 -4.11 -2.24 -25.04
C ASN A 52 -5.36 -3.00 -24.55
N ALA A 53 -5.78 -4.08 -25.19
CA ALA A 53 -6.95 -4.83 -24.72
C ALA A 53 -6.68 -5.56 -23.39
N PHE A 54 -5.42 -5.98 -23.11
CA PHE A 54 -5.10 -6.65 -21.84
C PHE A 54 -5.33 -5.74 -20.64
N ASP A 55 -5.04 -4.45 -20.73
CA ASP A 55 -5.29 -3.50 -19.64
C ASP A 55 -6.79 -3.39 -19.32
N LYS A 56 -7.66 -3.44 -20.33
CA LYS A 56 -9.12 -3.45 -20.12
C LYS A 56 -9.60 -4.76 -19.50
N ILE A 57 -9.02 -5.88 -19.92
CA ILE A 57 -9.27 -7.20 -19.33
C ILE A 57 -8.82 -7.19 -17.87
N LEU A 58 -7.62 -6.67 -17.61
CA LEU A 58 -7.08 -6.57 -16.27
C LEU A 58 -7.96 -5.67 -15.37
N GLU A 59 -8.40 -4.52 -15.85
CA GLU A 59 -9.31 -3.66 -15.09
C GLU A 59 -10.60 -4.39 -14.70
N LYS A 60 -11.16 -5.18 -15.62
CA LYS A 60 -12.40 -5.95 -15.40
C LYS A 60 -12.24 -7.07 -14.37
N TYR A 61 -11.10 -7.76 -14.39
CA TYR A 61 -10.92 -9.01 -13.64
C TYR A 61 -9.89 -8.91 -12.51
N PHE A 62 -9.26 -7.75 -12.29
CA PHE A 62 -8.19 -7.59 -11.30
C PHE A 62 -8.60 -8.06 -9.90
N ASP A 63 -9.81 -7.74 -9.49
CA ASP A 63 -10.31 -8.08 -8.17
C ASP A 63 -10.56 -9.59 -8.02
N ILE A 64 -11.01 -10.27 -9.08
CA ILE A 64 -11.17 -11.72 -9.11
C ILE A 64 -9.79 -12.38 -9.05
N LEU A 65 -8.84 -11.91 -9.87
CA LEU A 65 -7.47 -12.41 -9.90
C LEU A 65 -6.78 -12.22 -8.54
N LEU A 66 -6.84 -11.03 -7.95
CA LEU A 66 -6.21 -10.77 -6.65
C LEU A 66 -6.88 -11.56 -5.51
N GLN A 67 -8.17 -11.91 -5.64
CA GLN A 67 -8.87 -12.73 -4.66
C GLN A 67 -8.35 -14.17 -4.59
N LEU A 68 -7.71 -14.67 -5.65
CA LEU A 68 -7.11 -16.01 -5.66
C LEU A 68 -5.89 -16.13 -4.75
N TYR A 69 -5.29 -14.98 -4.39
CA TYR A 69 -4.02 -14.92 -3.66
C TYR A 69 -4.11 -13.99 -2.44
N PRO A 70 -5.02 -14.29 -1.48
CA PRO A 70 -5.23 -13.43 -0.31
C PRO A 70 -4.00 -13.33 0.60
N GLU A 71 -3.07 -14.28 0.48
CA GLU A 71 -1.82 -14.33 1.23
C GLU A 71 -0.88 -13.17 0.92
N PHE A 72 -1.01 -12.52 -0.24
CA PHE A 72 -0.22 -11.32 -0.56
C PHE A 72 -0.60 -10.11 0.31
N PHE A 73 -1.78 -10.11 0.92
CA PHE A 73 -2.11 -9.11 1.92
C PHE A 73 -1.49 -9.43 3.27
N ARG A 74 -0.96 -8.41 3.94
CA ARG A 74 -0.44 -8.54 5.31
C ARG A 74 -1.49 -9.17 6.22
N TYR A 75 -1.05 -10.13 7.04
CA TYR A 75 -1.92 -10.77 8.02
C TYR A 75 -2.69 -9.74 8.87
N GLY A 76 -4.00 -9.89 8.90
CA GLY A 76 -4.90 -9.05 9.68
C GLY A 76 -5.09 -7.62 9.18
N ILE A 77 -4.53 -7.22 8.03
CA ILE A 77 -4.63 -5.83 7.53
C ILE A 77 -6.08 -5.39 7.30
N PHE A 78 -6.96 -6.28 6.85
CA PHE A 78 -8.38 -5.97 6.67
C PHE A 78 -9.08 -5.69 8.01
N GLU A 79 -8.65 -6.31 9.10
CA GLU A 79 -9.14 -6.02 10.44
C GLU A 79 -8.70 -4.61 10.89
N VAL A 80 -7.44 -4.25 10.59
CA VAL A 80 -6.92 -2.89 10.80
C VAL A 80 -7.80 -1.87 10.06
N PHE A 81 -8.08 -2.10 8.80
CA PHE A 81 -8.89 -1.20 7.97
C PHE A 81 -10.35 -1.08 8.47
N LYS A 82 -10.97 -2.19 8.87
CA LYS A 82 -12.29 -2.17 9.51
C LYS A 82 -12.29 -1.32 10.79
N ASN A 83 -11.24 -1.41 11.59
CA ASN A 83 -11.10 -0.59 12.80
C ASN A 83 -10.91 0.89 12.48
N ILE A 84 -10.18 1.24 11.41
CA ILE A 84 -10.03 2.64 10.96
C ILE A 84 -11.37 3.17 10.46
N LEU A 85 -12.14 2.39 9.68
CA LEU A 85 -13.48 2.80 9.22
C LEU A 85 -14.42 3.10 10.39
N LYS A 86 -14.42 2.27 11.44
CA LYS A 86 -15.19 2.58 12.67
C LYS A 86 -14.80 3.93 13.27
N LYS A 87 -13.50 4.26 13.25
CA LYS A 87 -13.00 5.55 13.75
C LYS A 87 -13.32 6.72 12.81
N LYS A 88 -13.30 6.52 11.49
CA LYS A 88 -13.75 7.53 10.51
C LYS A 88 -15.22 7.89 10.70
N LYS A 89 -16.09 6.91 10.99
CA LYS A 89 -17.50 7.16 11.32
C LYS A 89 -17.67 8.02 12.56
N GLN A 90 -16.78 7.88 13.57
CA GLN A 90 -16.81 8.67 14.80
C GLN A 90 -16.13 10.05 14.64
N ASN A 91 -15.18 10.16 13.72
CA ASN A 91 -14.43 11.38 13.43
C ASN A 91 -14.28 11.60 11.92
N LYS A 92 -15.17 12.39 11.33
CA LYS A 92 -15.17 12.75 9.89
C LYS A 92 -13.89 13.48 9.44
N HIS A 93 -13.09 13.97 10.38
CA HIS A 93 -11.81 14.64 10.10
C HIS A 93 -10.59 13.69 10.11
N LEU A 94 -10.82 12.41 10.35
CA LEU A 94 -9.79 11.39 10.17
C LEU A 94 -9.69 11.03 8.68
N LYS A 95 -8.52 11.29 8.09
CA LYS A 95 -8.19 10.97 6.71
C LYS A 95 -7.24 9.79 6.64
N VAL A 96 -7.29 9.05 5.55
CA VAL A 96 -6.42 7.89 5.28
C VAL A 96 -5.82 8.03 3.89
N ALA A 97 -4.54 7.76 3.75
CA ALA A 97 -3.84 7.81 2.48
C ALA A 97 -2.95 6.58 2.25
N ILE A 98 -2.75 6.25 0.98
CA ILE A 98 -1.64 5.41 0.52
C ILE A 98 -0.54 6.35 0.01
N TYR A 99 0.71 6.11 0.41
CA TYR A 99 1.87 6.83 -0.10
C TYR A 99 2.99 5.83 -0.41
N THR A 100 3.13 5.48 -1.68
CA THR A 100 4.05 4.44 -2.13
C THR A 100 5.12 4.97 -3.08
N ASN A 101 6.26 4.31 -3.13
CA ASN A 101 7.31 4.50 -4.13
C ASN A 101 7.20 3.50 -5.29
N ASN A 102 6.13 2.72 -5.35
CA ASN A 102 5.92 1.78 -6.45
C ASN A 102 5.91 2.51 -7.79
N MET A 103 6.86 2.14 -8.67
CA MET A 103 7.07 2.74 -10.00
C MET A 103 6.31 2.01 -11.10
N GLY A 104 5.52 1.00 -10.78
CA GLY A 104 4.61 0.34 -11.72
C GLY A 104 3.52 1.27 -12.22
N PRO A 105 2.66 0.80 -13.12
CA PRO A 105 1.52 1.58 -13.60
C PRO A 105 0.70 2.15 -12.45
N ARG A 106 0.30 3.43 -12.55
CA ARG A 106 -0.54 4.07 -11.50
C ARG A 106 -1.84 3.32 -11.25
N SER A 107 -2.39 2.71 -12.28
CA SER A 107 -3.57 1.84 -12.21
C SER A 107 -3.41 0.71 -11.20
N TRP A 108 -2.19 0.18 -11.02
CA TRP A 108 -1.89 -0.89 -10.08
C TRP A 108 -2.33 -0.56 -8.65
N THR A 109 -1.86 0.56 -8.12
CA THR A 109 -2.23 1.02 -6.78
C THR A 109 -3.73 1.31 -6.67
N ILE A 110 -4.33 1.85 -7.75
CA ILE A 110 -5.76 2.13 -7.83
C ILE A 110 -6.57 0.83 -7.79
N TYR A 111 -6.16 -0.22 -8.50
CA TYR A 111 -6.84 -1.51 -8.49
C TYR A 111 -6.76 -2.19 -7.12
N ILE A 112 -5.59 -2.15 -6.48
CA ILE A 112 -5.44 -2.67 -5.11
C ILE A 112 -6.34 -1.90 -4.12
N LYS A 113 -6.40 -0.56 -4.22
CA LYS A 113 -7.34 0.25 -3.43
C LYS A 113 -8.77 -0.18 -3.68
N LYS A 114 -9.20 -0.25 -4.95
CA LYS A 114 -10.57 -0.66 -5.33
C LYS A 114 -10.92 -2.02 -4.74
N PHE A 115 -9.99 -2.99 -4.82
CA PHE A 115 -10.16 -4.31 -4.21
C PHE A 115 -10.36 -4.25 -2.69
N ILE A 116 -9.50 -3.51 -1.98
CA ILE A 116 -9.60 -3.35 -0.52
C ILE A 116 -10.95 -2.74 -0.15
N GLU A 117 -11.38 -1.67 -0.82
CA GLU A 117 -12.62 -0.97 -0.52
C GLU A 117 -13.86 -1.80 -0.88
N LYS A 118 -13.81 -2.59 -1.95
CA LYS A 118 -14.85 -3.58 -2.29
C LYS A 118 -15.00 -4.64 -1.19
N LYS A 119 -13.88 -5.17 -0.66
CA LYS A 119 -13.89 -6.12 0.47
C LYS A 119 -14.42 -5.49 1.76
N LEU A 120 -14.17 -4.21 1.97
CA LEU A 120 -14.65 -3.46 3.13
C LEU A 120 -16.10 -2.98 2.96
N LYS A 121 -16.64 -2.99 1.74
CA LYS A 121 -17.93 -2.40 1.33
C LYS A 121 -18.03 -0.90 1.69
N HIS A 122 -16.89 -0.21 1.74
CA HIS A 122 -16.77 1.22 2.09
C HIS A 122 -15.50 1.82 1.53
N GLU A 123 -15.55 3.09 1.16
CA GLU A 123 -14.36 3.88 0.85
C GLU A 123 -13.55 4.13 2.12
N LEU A 124 -12.27 3.80 2.05
CA LEU A 124 -11.31 3.96 3.15
C LEU A 124 -10.33 5.07 2.88
N PHE A 125 -9.71 5.06 1.69
CA PHE A 125 -8.60 5.92 1.34
C PHE A 125 -9.07 7.22 0.69
N ASP A 126 -8.74 8.35 1.32
CA ASP A 126 -9.07 9.69 0.83
C ASP A 126 -8.08 10.16 -0.24
N THR A 127 -6.84 9.65 -0.22
CA THR A 127 -5.77 10.06 -1.14
C THR A 127 -4.87 8.87 -1.48
N ILE A 128 -4.41 8.83 -2.72
CA ILE A 128 -3.35 7.92 -3.19
C ILE A 128 -2.21 8.76 -3.76
N ILE A 129 -0.99 8.49 -3.31
CA ILE A 129 0.24 9.08 -3.83
C ILE A 129 1.13 7.94 -4.30
N THR A 130 1.25 7.81 -5.62
CA THR A 130 2.03 6.76 -6.30
C THR A 130 3.51 7.15 -6.43
N GLY A 131 4.33 6.28 -7.03
CA GLY A 131 5.72 6.60 -7.39
C GLY A 131 5.81 7.86 -8.24
N PHE A 132 6.91 8.59 -8.12
CA PHE A 132 7.12 9.86 -8.82
C PHE A 132 7.42 9.62 -10.31
N HIS A 133 6.68 10.30 -11.17
CA HIS A 133 6.86 10.31 -12.62
C HIS A 133 7.06 11.75 -13.11
N THR A 134 8.28 12.08 -13.51
CA THR A 134 8.75 13.45 -13.82
C THR A 134 7.80 14.26 -14.72
N ASN A 135 7.21 13.61 -15.71
CA ASN A 135 6.43 14.32 -16.74
C ASN A 135 4.93 14.42 -16.42
N THR A 136 4.44 13.72 -15.39
CA THR A 136 3.00 13.61 -15.13
C THR A 136 2.59 13.96 -13.71
N ASP A 137 3.54 14.07 -12.77
CA ASP A 137 3.24 14.41 -11.39
C ASP A 137 3.06 15.91 -11.20
N LYS A 138 1.89 16.29 -10.65
CA LYS A 138 1.56 17.68 -10.34
C LYS A 138 1.85 18.07 -8.89
N CYS A 139 1.92 17.11 -7.99
CA CYS A 139 2.04 17.38 -6.54
C CYS A 139 3.26 16.73 -5.89
N ARG A 140 3.75 15.62 -6.44
CA ARG A 140 4.97 14.96 -5.99
C ARG A 140 6.18 15.52 -6.74
N THR A 141 7.29 15.81 -6.02
CA THR A 141 8.44 16.51 -6.57
C THR A 141 9.71 15.67 -6.63
N THR A 142 9.71 14.47 -6.03
CA THR A 142 10.91 13.60 -5.92
C THR A 142 10.55 12.14 -5.77
N HIS A 143 11.48 11.24 -6.14
CA HIS A 143 11.37 9.80 -5.93
C HIS A 143 11.34 9.41 -4.45
N ASN A 144 11.92 10.23 -3.57
CA ASN A 144 11.89 9.98 -2.14
C ASN A 144 10.55 10.38 -1.54
N LYS A 145 10.08 9.64 -0.53
CA LYS A 145 8.92 10.06 0.26
C LYS A 145 9.33 11.26 1.13
N THR A 146 8.56 12.36 1.02
CA THR A 146 8.79 13.59 1.78
C THR A 146 7.51 14.05 2.47
N HIS A 147 7.65 14.70 3.63
CA HIS A 147 6.53 15.36 4.31
C HIS A 147 5.89 16.43 3.42
N LYS A 148 6.72 17.20 2.68
CA LYS A 148 6.24 18.25 1.76
C LYS A 148 5.31 17.69 0.69
N ASP A 149 5.72 16.63 0.00
CA ASP A 149 4.91 16.00 -1.05
C ASP A 149 3.64 15.35 -0.48
N LEU A 150 3.74 14.69 0.69
CA LEU A 150 2.56 14.14 1.36
C LEU A 150 1.51 15.21 1.62
N ILE A 151 1.90 16.36 2.15
CA ILE A 151 0.98 17.48 2.45
C ILE A 151 0.41 18.08 1.17
N ASN A 152 1.27 18.34 0.17
CA ASN A 152 0.84 18.91 -1.11
C ASN A 152 -0.16 18.01 -1.83
N CYS A 153 0.16 16.72 -1.98
CA CYS A 153 -0.69 15.77 -2.68
C CYS A 153 -2.00 15.46 -1.93
N SER A 154 -1.99 15.56 -0.61
CA SER A 154 -3.19 15.35 0.21
C SER A 154 -4.03 16.61 0.40
N ASN A 155 -3.54 17.77 -0.03
CA ASN A 155 -4.17 19.09 0.17
C ASN A 155 -4.57 19.31 1.64
N LEU A 156 -3.66 19.06 2.57
CA LEU A 156 -3.89 19.11 4.00
C LEU A 156 -3.01 20.19 4.67
N PRO A 157 -3.39 20.68 5.85
CA PRO A 157 -2.58 21.65 6.59
C PRO A 157 -1.21 21.07 6.98
N LYS A 158 -0.12 21.86 6.84
CA LYS A 158 1.27 21.45 7.13
C LYS A 158 1.44 20.82 8.54
N ASN A 159 0.68 21.30 9.51
CA ASN A 159 0.79 20.85 10.92
C ASN A 159 -0.22 19.77 11.31
N ILE A 160 -0.87 19.12 10.32
CA ILE A 160 -1.80 18.03 10.63
C ILE A 160 -1.04 16.89 11.32
N PRO A 161 -1.57 16.32 12.42
CA PRO A 161 -1.01 15.13 13.02
C PRO A 161 -1.06 13.95 12.05
N ILE A 162 0.05 13.27 11.85
CA ILE A 162 0.21 12.15 10.92
C ILE A 162 0.67 10.90 11.67
N LEU A 163 0.06 9.77 11.38
CA LEU A 163 0.54 8.45 11.73
C LEU A 163 0.96 7.75 10.44
N PHE A 164 2.25 7.50 10.28
CA PHE A 164 2.83 6.96 9.06
C PHE A 164 3.39 5.56 9.30
N PHE A 165 2.91 4.59 8.51
CA PHE A 165 3.36 3.20 8.50
C PHE A 165 4.14 2.91 7.24
N ASP A 166 5.36 2.43 7.38
CA ASP A 166 6.26 2.09 6.28
C ASP A 166 7.28 1.05 6.77
N ASP A 167 7.66 0.10 5.95
CA ASP A 167 8.68 -0.90 6.29
C ASP A 167 10.10 -0.34 6.11
N GLN A 168 10.26 0.66 5.24
CA GLN A 168 11.53 1.35 5.00
C GLN A 168 11.63 2.63 5.82
N PHE A 169 12.86 3.12 5.98
CA PHE A 169 13.13 4.38 6.65
C PHE A 169 13.34 5.52 5.64
N HIS A 170 12.51 6.54 5.75
CA HIS A 170 12.57 7.75 4.90
C HIS A 170 12.95 8.97 5.75
N LYS A 171 14.21 9.42 5.66
CA LYS A 171 14.72 10.58 6.42
C LYS A 171 13.85 11.83 6.25
N ASN A 172 13.34 12.08 5.03
CA ASN A 172 12.54 13.26 4.72
C ASN A 172 11.09 13.17 5.24
N MET A 173 10.72 12.07 5.89
CA MET A 173 9.46 11.88 6.61
C MET A 173 9.60 12.09 8.13
N ILE A 174 10.78 12.47 8.62
CA ILE A 174 10.98 12.79 10.03
C ILE A 174 10.57 14.23 10.28
N HIS A 175 9.43 14.40 10.99
CA HIS A 175 8.86 15.71 11.29
C HIS A 175 8.09 15.66 12.62
N ASP A 176 8.00 16.79 13.35
CA ASP A 176 7.41 16.86 14.70
C ASP A 176 5.92 16.45 14.75
N ASN A 177 5.19 16.60 13.65
CA ASN A 177 3.79 16.19 13.55
C ASN A 177 3.60 14.76 13.01
N ILE A 178 4.69 14.04 12.69
CA ILE A 178 4.65 12.66 12.21
C ILE A 178 5.03 11.69 13.31
N LYS A 179 4.12 10.79 13.64
CA LYS A 179 4.43 9.57 14.36
C LYS A 179 4.78 8.49 13.35
N TYR A 180 6.07 8.28 13.13
CA TYR A 180 6.58 7.26 12.22
C TYR A 180 6.57 5.89 12.90
N ILE A 181 5.99 4.90 12.25
CA ILE A 181 5.97 3.49 12.68
C ILE A 181 6.63 2.67 11.58
N ARG A 182 7.90 2.34 11.77
CA ARG A 182 8.58 1.42 10.88
C ARG A 182 8.04 0.01 11.15
N VAL A 183 7.25 -0.53 10.23
CA VAL A 183 6.69 -1.88 10.33
C VAL A 183 7.71 -2.93 9.89
N HIS A 184 7.59 -4.14 10.40
CA HIS A 184 8.38 -5.26 9.89
C HIS A 184 7.95 -5.54 8.44
N PRO A 185 8.88 -5.67 7.47
CA PRO A 185 8.53 -5.96 6.08
C PRO A 185 7.69 -7.23 5.98
N TYR A 186 6.52 -7.13 5.36
CA TYR A 186 5.69 -8.28 5.08
C TYR A 186 6.08 -8.88 3.75
N ARG A 187 6.60 -10.11 3.78
CA ARG A 187 7.03 -10.83 2.59
C ARG A 187 6.34 -12.17 2.52
N MET A 188 5.67 -12.41 1.40
CA MET A 188 4.96 -13.64 1.11
C MET A 188 5.34 -14.09 -0.29
N SER A 189 5.61 -15.37 -0.45
CA SER A 189 5.89 -15.99 -1.74
C SER A 189 4.96 -17.17 -1.94
N ILE A 190 4.41 -17.27 -3.14
CA ILE A 190 3.61 -18.40 -3.62
C ILE A 190 4.34 -18.93 -4.86
N SER A 191 4.53 -20.23 -4.97
CA SER A 191 5.19 -20.80 -6.15
C SER A 191 4.38 -20.50 -7.41
N PHE A 192 5.05 -20.27 -8.52
CA PHE A 192 4.42 -19.97 -9.79
C PHE A 192 3.48 -21.10 -10.26
N ASP A 193 3.85 -22.33 -9.98
CA ASP A 193 3.01 -23.50 -10.28
C ASP A 193 1.71 -23.46 -9.47
N GLU A 194 1.79 -23.12 -8.19
CA GLU A 194 0.61 -22.95 -7.34
C GLU A 194 -0.26 -21.79 -7.82
N MET A 195 0.35 -20.66 -8.19
CA MET A 195 -0.39 -19.53 -8.77
C MET A 195 -1.10 -19.92 -10.06
N SER A 196 -0.40 -20.63 -10.95
CA SER A 196 -0.95 -21.10 -12.22
C SER A 196 -2.09 -22.10 -12.02
N LYS A 197 -1.97 -23.04 -11.08
CA LYS A 197 -3.04 -23.98 -10.74
C LYS A 197 -4.28 -23.26 -10.22
N ARG A 198 -4.14 -22.35 -9.26
CA ARG A 198 -5.28 -21.59 -8.74
C ARG A 198 -5.98 -20.76 -9.82
N PHE A 199 -5.20 -20.20 -10.77
CA PHE A 199 -5.76 -19.51 -11.92
C PHE A 199 -6.59 -20.47 -12.78
N LEU A 200 -6.05 -21.63 -13.14
CA LEU A 200 -6.74 -22.64 -13.97
C LEU A 200 -8.04 -23.14 -13.34
N GLU A 201 -8.02 -23.44 -12.04
CA GLU A 201 -9.20 -23.88 -11.29
C GLU A 201 -10.33 -22.82 -11.26
N ASN A 202 -9.98 -21.56 -11.44
CA ASN A 202 -10.90 -20.44 -11.34
C ASN A 202 -11.11 -19.68 -12.66
N LYS A 203 -10.49 -20.10 -13.77
CA LYS A 203 -10.57 -19.38 -15.07
C LYS A 203 -12.01 -19.19 -15.56
N ASN A 204 -12.90 -20.14 -15.29
CA ASN A 204 -14.32 -20.08 -15.68
C ASN A 204 -15.06 -18.90 -15.03
N LYS A 205 -14.57 -18.36 -13.91
CA LYS A 205 -15.12 -17.16 -13.26
C LYS A 205 -14.75 -15.87 -13.96
N MET A 206 -13.78 -15.94 -14.90
CA MET A 206 -13.18 -14.79 -15.56
C MET A 206 -13.64 -14.59 -17.00
N GLY A 207 -14.66 -15.35 -17.46
CA GLY A 207 -15.25 -15.22 -18.79
C GLY A 207 -14.34 -15.68 -19.92
N LYS A 208 -14.86 -15.48 -21.15
CA LYS A 208 -14.23 -15.99 -22.40
C LYS A 208 -12.88 -15.34 -22.72
N GLU A 209 -12.54 -14.24 -22.08
CA GLU A 209 -11.28 -13.54 -22.29
C GLU A 209 -10.04 -14.36 -21.87
N PHE A 210 -10.23 -15.35 -20.98
CA PHE A 210 -9.19 -16.26 -20.51
C PHE A 210 -9.37 -17.71 -21.00
N GLU A 211 -10.25 -17.94 -21.96
CA GLU A 211 -10.34 -19.25 -22.63
C GLU A 211 -9.13 -19.45 -23.53
N PHE A 212 -8.53 -20.65 -23.46
CA PHE A 212 -7.38 -21.01 -24.28
C PHE A 212 -7.80 -21.34 -25.72
N THR A 213 -6.90 -21.05 -26.67
CA THR A 213 -6.98 -21.61 -28.01
C THR A 213 -6.73 -23.13 -27.97
N SER A 214 -7.09 -23.84 -29.06
CA SER A 214 -6.86 -25.30 -29.18
C SER A 214 -5.39 -25.71 -29.06
N GLU A 215 -4.46 -24.77 -29.32
CA GLU A 215 -3.02 -25.01 -29.21
C GLU A 215 -2.49 -25.02 -27.78
N VAL A 216 -3.29 -24.57 -26.81
CA VAL A 216 -2.88 -24.41 -25.40
C VAL A 216 -3.72 -25.30 -24.51
N ASN A 217 -3.06 -26.28 -23.89
CA ASN A 217 -3.63 -27.06 -22.79
C ASN A 217 -3.07 -26.57 -21.44
N GLU A 218 -3.60 -27.11 -20.35
CA GLU A 218 -3.18 -26.70 -19.00
C GLU A 218 -1.71 -26.96 -18.72
N LYS A 219 -1.12 -28.05 -19.24
CA LYS A 219 0.31 -28.37 -19.09
C LYS A 219 1.16 -27.31 -19.79
N LYS A 220 0.82 -26.94 -21.04
CA LYS A 220 1.50 -25.90 -21.80
C LYS A 220 1.39 -24.55 -21.08
N PHE A 221 0.24 -24.23 -20.53
CA PHE A 221 0.07 -22.99 -19.75
C PHE A 221 1.02 -22.96 -18.55
N ILE A 222 1.01 -24.00 -17.70
CA ILE A 222 1.85 -24.06 -16.49
C ILE A 222 3.34 -23.96 -16.87
N SER A 223 3.80 -24.76 -17.85
CA SER A 223 5.21 -24.75 -18.24
C SER A 223 5.66 -23.40 -18.80
N THR A 224 4.85 -22.78 -19.63
CA THR A 224 5.17 -21.47 -20.20
C THR A 224 5.13 -20.36 -19.15
N MET A 225 4.15 -20.36 -18.26
CA MET A 225 4.13 -19.42 -17.14
C MET A 225 5.36 -19.58 -16.24
N HIS A 226 5.75 -20.82 -15.96
CA HIS A 226 6.96 -21.12 -15.20
C HIS A 226 8.22 -20.51 -15.83
N GLU A 227 8.43 -20.74 -17.13
CA GLU A 227 9.56 -20.17 -17.89
C GLU A 227 9.57 -18.63 -17.87
N ILE A 228 8.41 -18.00 -18.14
CA ILE A 228 8.27 -16.55 -18.15
C ILE A 228 8.62 -15.99 -16.77
N LEU A 229 8.05 -16.58 -15.72
CA LEU A 229 8.19 -16.08 -14.38
C LEU A 229 9.59 -16.33 -13.79
N LEU A 230 10.24 -17.41 -14.17
CA LEU A 230 11.67 -17.64 -13.87
C LEU A 230 12.55 -16.57 -14.52
N LYS A 231 12.40 -16.33 -15.82
CA LYS A 231 13.14 -15.27 -16.53
C LYS A 231 12.95 -13.89 -15.91
N MET A 232 11.76 -13.58 -15.43
CA MET A 232 11.47 -12.34 -14.70
C MET A 232 12.08 -12.31 -13.29
N GLY A 233 12.41 -13.49 -12.72
CA GLY A 233 12.93 -13.67 -11.36
C GLY A 233 14.44 -13.75 -11.24
N GLU A 234 15.15 -14.10 -12.32
CA GLU A 234 16.59 -14.40 -12.30
C GLU A 234 17.48 -13.22 -11.86
N ALA A 235 16.99 -12.00 -11.90
CA ALA A 235 17.73 -10.81 -11.47
C ALA A 235 17.63 -10.52 -9.96
N ARG A 236 17.12 -11.42 -9.12
CA ARG A 236 16.79 -11.10 -7.73
C ARG A 236 17.44 -11.98 -6.68
N PRO A 237 17.76 -11.34 -5.51
CA PRO A 237 18.13 -12.13 -4.35
C PRO A 237 16.99 -13.07 -3.99
N THR A 238 17.33 -14.33 -3.77
CA THR A 238 16.42 -15.36 -3.25
C THR A 238 15.89 -14.93 -1.89
N TYR A 239 14.70 -14.29 -1.88
CA TYR A 239 13.99 -14.14 -0.63
C TYR A 239 13.65 -15.54 -0.12
N ARG A 240 14.06 -15.85 1.11
CA ARG A 240 13.66 -17.10 1.75
C ARG A 240 12.14 -17.17 1.70
N ILE A 241 11.61 -18.16 0.99
CA ILE A 241 10.19 -18.47 0.91
C ILE A 241 9.67 -18.54 2.34
N ARG A 242 8.84 -17.59 2.74
CA ARG A 242 8.09 -17.75 3.97
C ARG A 242 7.03 -18.81 3.69
N LYS A 243 7.08 -19.92 4.42
CA LYS A 243 6.00 -20.90 4.43
C LYS A 243 4.67 -20.17 4.69
N LEU A 244 3.59 -20.66 4.09
CA LEU A 244 2.20 -20.15 4.19
C LEU A 244 1.64 -20.00 5.62
N HIS A 245 2.47 -20.02 6.65
CA HIS A 245 2.05 -19.93 8.03
C HIS A 245 2.27 -18.53 8.59
N VAL A 246 1.20 -17.99 9.19
CA VAL A 246 1.24 -16.75 9.97
C VAL A 246 2.25 -16.90 11.09
N SER A 247 3.32 -16.13 11.02
CA SER A 247 4.39 -16.15 12.02
C SER A 247 3.99 -15.42 13.30
N LYS A 248 4.73 -15.67 14.38
CA LYS A 248 4.61 -14.87 15.62
C LYS A 248 4.85 -13.38 15.31
N ILE A 249 5.84 -13.08 14.47
CA ILE A 249 6.16 -11.70 14.05
C ILE A 249 4.95 -11.02 13.40
N ASP A 250 4.20 -11.72 12.54
CA ASP A 250 3.03 -11.14 11.87
C ASP A 250 1.90 -10.82 12.88
N LYS A 251 1.72 -11.69 13.89
CA LYS A 251 0.74 -11.48 14.97
C LYS A 251 1.12 -10.29 15.85
N ASP A 252 2.40 -10.21 16.25
CA ASP A 252 2.92 -9.13 17.09
C ASP A 252 2.86 -7.78 16.34
N GLU A 253 3.18 -7.78 15.05
CA GLU A 253 3.09 -6.58 14.21
C GLU A 253 1.64 -6.09 14.06
N LEU A 254 0.68 -7.00 13.86
CA LEU A 254 -0.74 -6.66 13.83
C LEU A 254 -1.18 -5.96 15.13
N ILE A 255 -0.76 -6.49 16.28
CA ILE A 255 -1.04 -5.90 17.60
C ILE A 255 -0.44 -4.50 17.69
N ARG A 256 0.83 -4.33 17.26
CA ARG A 256 1.55 -3.06 17.28
C ARG A 256 0.87 -1.99 16.41
N ILE A 257 0.46 -2.35 15.20
CA ILE A 257 -0.27 -1.47 14.28
C ILE A 257 -1.60 -1.04 14.91
N LYS A 258 -2.41 -1.98 15.39
CA LYS A 258 -3.71 -1.71 16.04
C LYS A 258 -3.56 -0.80 17.27
N LYS A 259 -2.56 -1.05 18.14
CA LYS A 259 -2.27 -0.23 19.30
C LYS A 259 -1.87 1.19 18.90
N SER A 260 -1.05 1.34 17.86
CA SER A 260 -0.62 2.65 17.36
C SER A 260 -1.79 3.47 16.85
N ILE A 261 -2.68 2.87 16.07
CA ILE A 261 -3.91 3.51 15.55
C ILE A 261 -4.85 3.88 16.71
N LYS A 262 -5.05 2.99 17.68
CA LYS A 262 -5.89 3.26 18.85
C LYS A 262 -5.42 4.49 19.63
N HIS A 263 -4.12 4.57 19.92
CA HIS A 263 -3.52 5.70 20.64
C HIS A 263 -3.60 6.99 19.82
N PHE A 264 -3.27 6.93 18.52
CA PHE A 264 -3.31 8.08 17.63
C PHE A 264 -4.73 8.65 17.49
N ALA A 265 -5.74 7.80 17.36
CA ALA A 265 -7.13 8.24 17.24
C ALA A 265 -7.64 8.92 18.51
N LYS A 266 -7.26 8.44 19.73
CA LYS A 266 -7.69 8.97 21.00
C LYS A 266 -6.91 10.22 21.45
N GLY A 267 -5.60 10.30 21.15
CA GLY A 267 -4.70 11.31 21.68
C GLY A 267 -4.71 12.63 20.89
N THR A 268 -4.64 13.76 21.57
CA THR A 268 -4.04 14.98 21.07
C THR A 268 -2.53 14.82 21.16
N ILE A 269 -1.78 15.00 20.06
CA ILE A 269 -0.30 15.03 20.13
C ILE A 269 0.05 16.24 21.01
N LYS A 270 0.50 15.98 22.25
CA LYS A 270 1.08 17.04 23.09
C LYS A 270 2.34 17.52 22.36
N ARG A 271 2.31 18.75 21.85
CA ARG A 271 3.52 19.42 21.35
C ARG A 271 4.56 19.41 22.46
N LYS A 272 5.70 18.75 22.27
CA LYS A 272 6.87 19.00 23.10
C LYS A 272 7.22 20.46 22.90
N LYS A 273 6.95 21.32 23.90
CA LYS A 273 7.50 22.66 23.95
C LYS A 273 9.02 22.49 24.03
N THR A 274 9.71 22.80 22.95
CA THR A 274 11.16 22.97 22.97
C THR A 274 11.42 24.22 23.81
N ASN A 275 11.76 24.04 25.08
CA ASN A 275 12.30 25.11 25.91
C ASN A 275 13.70 25.47 25.35
N LYS A 276 13.75 26.37 24.38
CA LYS A 276 14.97 27.15 24.13
C LYS A 276 15.16 28.10 25.33
N ARG A 277 15.76 27.63 26.40
CA ARG A 277 16.41 28.48 27.39
C ARG A 277 17.70 29.00 26.75
N ASN A 278 17.62 30.18 26.14
CA ASN A 278 18.81 30.97 25.83
C ASN A 278 19.45 31.39 27.19
N LYS A 279 20.45 30.65 27.63
CA LYS A 279 21.39 31.13 28.63
C LYS A 279 22.42 32.04 27.91
N THR A 280 22.09 33.29 27.80
CA THR A 280 23.10 34.34 27.55
C THR A 280 23.97 34.47 28.80
N LYS A 281 25.15 33.83 28.79
CA LYS A 281 26.22 34.11 29.77
C LYS A 281 26.83 35.47 29.41
N LYS A 282 26.51 36.50 30.22
CA LYS A 282 27.28 37.73 30.24
C LYS A 282 28.69 37.41 30.78
N LEU A 283 29.67 37.49 29.92
CA LEU A 283 31.08 37.58 30.34
C LEU A 283 31.30 38.96 30.96
N LYS A 284 31.56 39.01 32.23
CA LYS A 284 32.14 40.17 32.91
C LYS A 284 33.63 40.21 32.59
N THR A 285 34.04 41.13 31.73
CA THR A 285 35.44 41.55 31.60
C THR A 285 35.87 42.31 32.86
N LYS A 286 36.77 41.74 33.64
CA LYS A 286 37.55 42.48 34.64
C LYS A 286 38.69 43.19 33.88
N LYS A 287 38.72 44.52 34.03
CA LYS A 287 39.92 45.34 33.72
C LYS A 287 40.91 45.16 34.88
N LEU A 288 42.14 44.91 34.56
CA LEU A 288 43.35 45.34 35.25
C LEU A 288 44.15 46.17 34.29
#